data_a92b6d9d98bf6d05e0d7fd2ec21c8707
#
_entry.id   a92b6d9d98bf6d05e0d7fd2ec21c8707
#
_cell.length_a   1.000
_cell.length_b   1.000
_cell.length_c   1.000
_cell.angle_alpha   90.00
_cell.angle_beta   90.00
_cell.angle_gamma   90.00
#
_symmetry.space_group_name_H-M   'P 1'
#
loop_
_entity.id
_entity.type
_entity.pdbx_description
1 polymer ?
#
loop_
_entity_poly.entity_id
_entity_poly.type
_entity_poly.pdbx_seq_one_letter_code
_entity_poly.pdbx_strand_id
1 'polypeptide(L)'
;MEQKEMIDLLRQVASGTMDVEQAALKLKEEPFEDLGFAKIDHHRAMRQGVAEVIYGEGKTPEQIFRIAEAMKEKGQKAVLITRMNKESAIYVGERLELQYDEASRIGFIGEAPIKDGDGKIVVATGGTSDIPVAEEAARTAETLGNEVVRLYDVGVAGVHRLLGHLDELMEARVIIAVAGMEGALASVIGGLVDCPVIAV
;
A
#
# COMPACT_ATOMS: atom_id res chain seq x y z
N MET A 1 8.16 -15.00 -5.29
CA MET A 1 8.24 -16.01 -4.20
C MET A 1 8.07 -15.34 -2.86
N GLU A 2 7.10 -15.78 -2.05
CA GLU A 2 6.87 -15.26 -0.70
C GLU A 2 7.88 -15.84 0.31
N GLN A 3 8.11 -15.14 1.44
CA GLN A 3 9.02 -15.61 2.50
C GLN A 3 8.65 -17.02 3.01
N LYS A 4 7.36 -17.34 3.08
CA LYS A 4 6.86 -18.66 3.48
C LYS A 4 7.27 -19.74 2.48
N GLU A 5 7.16 -19.46 1.18
CA GLU A 5 7.56 -20.37 0.10
C GLU A 5 9.06 -20.65 0.13
N MET A 6 9.87 -19.62 0.41
CA MET A 6 11.32 -19.78 0.58
C MET A 6 11.65 -20.66 1.79
N ILE A 7 10.97 -20.45 2.93
CA ILE A 7 11.15 -21.29 4.13
C ILE A 7 10.75 -22.73 3.84
N ASP A 8 9.64 -22.95 3.13
CA ASP A 8 9.19 -24.30 2.76
C ASP A 8 10.15 -24.97 1.77
N LEU A 9 10.73 -24.19 0.83
CA LEU A 9 11.77 -24.68 -0.07
C LEU A 9 13.02 -25.14 0.72
N LEU A 10 13.46 -24.34 1.69
CA LEU A 10 14.60 -24.69 2.56
C LEU A 10 14.31 -25.91 3.42
N ARG A 11 13.06 -26.08 3.90
CA ARG A 11 12.63 -27.29 4.63
C ARG A 11 12.65 -28.52 3.74
N GLN A 12 12.24 -28.43 2.48
CA GLN A 12 12.31 -29.53 1.51
C GLN A 12 13.77 -29.97 1.27
N VAL A 13 14.69 -29.01 1.17
CA VAL A 13 16.12 -29.30 1.09
C VAL A 13 16.61 -30.00 2.38
N ALA A 14 16.27 -29.45 3.54
CA ALA A 14 16.67 -30.01 4.83
C ALA A 14 16.12 -31.40 5.09
N SER A 15 14.93 -31.73 4.57
CA SER A 15 14.32 -33.08 4.67
C SER A 15 14.79 -34.05 3.58
N GLY A 16 15.61 -33.59 2.63
CA GLY A 16 16.08 -34.43 1.50
C GLY A 16 15.02 -34.70 0.42
N THR A 17 13.87 -34.03 0.46
CA THR A 17 12.80 -34.15 -0.55
C THR A 17 13.05 -33.31 -1.80
N MET A 18 14.02 -32.42 -1.73
CA MET A 18 14.50 -31.60 -2.84
C MET A 18 16.01 -31.48 -2.78
N ASP A 19 16.67 -31.57 -3.92
CA ASP A 19 18.12 -31.41 -3.98
C ASP A 19 18.50 -29.92 -3.99
N VAL A 20 19.74 -29.62 -3.55
CA VAL A 20 20.26 -28.26 -3.38
C VAL A 20 20.31 -27.51 -4.72
N GLU A 21 20.66 -28.21 -5.81
CA GLU A 21 20.76 -27.64 -7.14
C GLU A 21 19.37 -27.22 -7.67
N GLN A 22 18.35 -28.02 -7.45
CA GLN A 22 16.96 -27.70 -7.79
C GLN A 22 16.43 -26.52 -6.97
N ALA A 23 16.74 -26.47 -5.67
CA ALA A 23 16.38 -25.34 -4.82
C ALA A 23 17.09 -24.05 -5.26
N ALA A 24 18.40 -24.14 -5.58
CA ALA A 24 19.16 -23.01 -6.08
C ALA A 24 18.66 -22.50 -7.43
N LEU A 25 18.17 -23.39 -8.30
CA LEU A 25 17.56 -23.01 -9.58
C LEU A 25 16.25 -22.23 -9.35
N LYS A 26 15.39 -22.70 -8.46
CA LYS A 26 14.15 -22.01 -8.08
C LYS A 26 14.40 -20.64 -7.43
N LEU A 27 15.47 -20.52 -6.63
CA LEU A 27 15.91 -19.26 -6.03
C LEU A 27 16.56 -18.31 -7.06
N LYS A 28 17.07 -18.83 -8.18
CA LYS A 28 17.67 -18.06 -9.27
C LYS A 28 16.67 -17.67 -10.35
N GLU A 29 15.42 -18.12 -10.29
CA GLU A 29 14.38 -17.57 -11.17
C GLU A 29 14.45 -16.05 -11.10
N GLU A 30 14.43 -15.41 -12.28
CA GLU A 30 14.73 -13.97 -12.43
C GLU A 30 13.97 -13.14 -11.39
N PRO A 31 14.67 -12.29 -10.60
CA PRO A 31 14.02 -11.51 -9.54
C PRO A 31 13.05 -10.47 -10.09
N PHE A 32 13.08 -10.23 -11.39
CA PHE A 32 12.17 -9.33 -12.10
C PHE A 32 11.76 -9.93 -13.44
N GLU A 33 10.61 -9.48 -13.94
CA GLU A 33 10.11 -9.77 -15.27
C GLU A 33 10.19 -8.51 -16.14
N ASP A 34 10.75 -8.64 -17.34
CA ASP A 34 10.87 -7.52 -18.30
C ASP A 34 9.75 -7.60 -19.35
N LEU A 35 8.78 -6.70 -19.25
CA LEU A 35 7.69 -6.54 -20.22
C LEU A 35 8.08 -5.65 -21.42
N GLY A 36 9.35 -5.21 -21.50
CA GLY A 36 9.88 -4.28 -22.51
C GLY A 36 9.63 -2.82 -22.13
N PHE A 37 8.47 -2.48 -21.61
CA PHE A 37 8.14 -1.12 -21.15
C PHE A 37 8.16 -0.98 -19.62
N ALA A 38 8.17 -2.08 -18.87
CA ALA A 38 8.22 -2.11 -17.41
C ALA A 38 9.02 -3.33 -16.94
N LYS A 39 9.64 -3.22 -15.78
CA LYS A 39 10.30 -4.31 -15.07
C LYS A 39 9.61 -4.52 -13.73
N ILE A 40 9.04 -5.70 -13.51
CA ILE A 40 8.25 -6.05 -12.33
C ILE A 40 9.15 -6.79 -11.35
N ASP A 41 9.27 -6.30 -10.12
CA ASP A 41 10.07 -6.91 -9.05
C ASP A 41 9.25 -7.96 -8.27
N HIS A 42 9.33 -9.20 -8.66
CA HIS A 42 8.64 -10.30 -7.99
C HIS A 42 9.24 -10.69 -6.62
N HIS A 43 10.45 -10.20 -6.30
CA HIS A 43 11.13 -10.49 -5.03
C HIS A 43 10.97 -9.38 -3.98
N ARG A 44 10.23 -8.32 -4.27
CA ARG A 44 10.04 -7.21 -3.34
C ARG A 44 9.38 -7.64 -2.03
N ALA A 45 8.33 -8.46 -2.10
CA ALA A 45 7.65 -8.98 -0.91
C ALA A 45 8.61 -9.73 0.03
N MET A 46 9.54 -10.50 -0.53
CA MET A 46 10.54 -11.25 0.23
C MET A 46 11.57 -10.34 0.91
N ARG A 47 11.97 -9.23 0.24
CA ARG A 47 12.98 -8.30 0.79
C ARG A 47 12.40 -7.26 1.74
N GLN A 48 11.18 -6.79 1.48
CA GLN A 48 10.58 -5.63 2.17
C GLN A 48 9.29 -5.98 2.94
N GLY A 49 8.81 -7.23 2.86
CA GLY A 49 7.55 -7.65 3.48
C GLY A 49 6.29 -7.17 2.74
N VAL A 50 6.44 -6.31 1.72
CA VAL A 50 5.34 -5.74 0.94
C VAL A 50 5.58 -6.03 -0.53
N ALA A 51 4.55 -6.53 -1.21
CA ALA A 51 4.59 -6.79 -2.64
C ALA A 51 4.76 -5.50 -3.47
N GLU A 52 5.13 -5.64 -4.73
CA GLU A 52 5.24 -4.50 -5.64
C GLU A 52 3.87 -3.81 -5.83
N VAL A 53 3.92 -2.48 -5.92
CA VAL A 53 2.77 -1.60 -6.10
C VAL A 53 2.86 -0.94 -7.47
N ILE A 54 1.75 -0.89 -8.18
CA ILE A 54 1.68 -0.19 -9.48
C ILE A 54 1.40 1.29 -9.22
N TYR A 55 2.34 2.15 -9.56
CA TYR A 55 2.12 3.59 -9.61
C TYR A 55 1.44 3.93 -10.94
N GLY A 56 0.13 4.20 -10.92
CA GLY A 56 -0.70 4.33 -12.12
C GLY A 56 -0.57 5.67 -12.84
N GLU A 57 -0.09 6.73 -12.17
CA GLU A 57 0.05 8.04 -12.79
C GLU A 57 1.04 8.03 -13.95
N GLY A 58 0.63 8.56 -15.10
CA GLY A 58 1.45 8.59 -16.32
C GLY A 58 1.52 7.27 -17.10
N LYS A 59 0.91 6.19 -16.60
CA LYS A 59 0.78 4.93 -17.36
C LYS A 59 -0.49 4.91 -18.20
N THR A 60 -0.41 4.25 -19.36
CA THR A 60 -1.61 3.98 -20.16
C THR A 60 -2.46 2.88 -19.49
N PRO A 61 -3.78 2.82 -19.78
CA PRO A 61 -4.66 1.75 -19.28
C PRO A 61 -4.12 0.35 -19.60
N GLU A 62 -3.60 0.14 -20.80
CA GLU A 62 -3.01 -1.13 -21.23
C GLU A 62 -1.74 -1.48 -20.44
N GLN A 63 -0.88 -0.51 -20.17
CA GLN A 63 0.33 -0.73 -19.35
C GLN A 63 -0.02 -1.18 -17.94
N ILE A 64 -1.02 -0.53 -17.31
CA ILE A 64 -1.49 -0.91 -15.96
C ILE A 64 -2.05 -2.32 -15.99
N PHE A 65 -2.90 -2.65 -16.96
CA PHE A 65 -3.48 -3.98 -17.12
C PHE A 65 -2.39 -5.05 -17.26
N ARG A 66 -1.46 -4.88 -18.20
CA ARG A 66 -0.40 -5.88 -18.46
C ARG A 66 0.52 -6.10 -17.26
N ILE A 67 0.84 -5.05 -16.49
CA ILE A 67 1.63 -5.17 -15.27
C ILE A 67 0.83 -5.96 -14.22
N ALA A 68 -0.44 -5.60 -14.01
CA ALA A 68 -1.31 -6.28 -13.04
C ALA A 68 -1.55 -7.76 -13.39
N GLU A 69 -1.73 -8.06 -14.68
CA GLU A 69 -1.88 -9.43 -15.20
C GLU A 69 -0.62 -10.27 -14.91
N ALA A 70 0.57 -9.76 -15.27
CA ALA A 70 1.83 -10.44 -15.03
C ALA A 70 2.09 -10.69 -13.53
N MET A 71 1.77 -9.72 -12.66
CA MET A 71 1.85 -9.91 -11.21
C MET A 71 0.95 -11.05 -10.72
N LYS A 72 -0.29 -11.12 -11.23
CA LYS A 72 -1.23 -12.21 -10.88
C LYS A 72 -0.76 -13.57 -11.39
N GLU A 73 -0.26 -13.64 -12.62
CA GLU A 73 0.26 -14.89 -13.21
C GLU A 73 1.45 -15.46 -12.43
N LYS A 74 2.24 -14.59 -11.80
CA LYS A 74 3.34 -14.99 -10.90
C LYS A 74 2.87 -15.28 -9.46
N GLY A 75 1.56 -15.33 -9.23
CA GLY A 75 1.00 -15.77 -7.94
C GLY A 75 0.86 -14.65 -6.89
N GLN A 76 1.01 -13.37 -7.26
CA GLN A 76 0.74 -12.28 -6.33
C GLN A 76 -0.77 -12.26 -6.00
N LYS A 77 -1.11 -12.45 -4.71
CA LYS A 77 -2.51 -12.58 -4.25
C LYS A 77 -3.28 -11.27 -4.32
N ALA A 78 -2.60 -10.16 -4.12
CA ALA A 78 -3.19 -8.84 -4.13
C ALA A 78 -2.30 -7.86 -4.90
N VAL A 79 -2.90 -7.03 -5.76
CA VAL A 79 -2.22 -5.99 -6.53
C VAL A 79 -2.84 -4.65 -6.16
N LEU A 80 -2.00 -3.76 -5.62
CA LEU A 80 -2.37 -2.38 -5.32
C LEU A 80 -1.92 -1.48 -6.47
N ILE A 81 -2.84 -0.62 -6.93
CA ILE A 81 -2.59 0.37 -7.98
C ILE A 81 -2.92 1.74 -7.40
N THR A 82 -1.92 2.61 -7.24
CA THR A 82 -2.12 3.98 -6.74
C THR A 82 -2.24 4.96 -7.89
N ARG A 83 -2.90 6.11 -7.66
CA ARG A 83 -3.12 7.20 -8.62
C ARG A 83 -3.68 6.75 -9.96
N MET A 84 -4.56 5.77 -9.93
CA MET A 84 -5.26 5.27 -11.09
C MET A 84 -6.35 6.26 -11.52
N ASN A 85 -6.41 6.58 -12.81
CA ASN A 85 -7.50 7.40 -13.32
C ASN A 85 -8.72 6.53 -13.69
N LYS A 86 -9.87 7.17 -13.86
CA LYS A 86 -11.14 6.49 -14.12
C LYS A 86 -11.14 5.71 -15.44
N GLU A 87 -10.50 6.23 -16.49
CA GLU A 87 -10.37 5.53 -17.78
C GLU A 87 -9.60 4.21 -17.62
N SER A 88 -8.49 4.25 -16.92
CA SER A 88 -7.71 3.05 -16.59
C SER A 88 -8.51 2.08 -15.71
N ALA A 89 -9.30 2.59 -14.77
CA ALA A 89 -10.14 1.76 -13.91
C ALA A 89 -11.21 1.00 -14.71
N ILE A 90 -11.86 1.66 -15.67
CA ILE A 90 -12.80 1.01 -16.57
C ILE A 90 -12.11 -0.06 -17.41
N TYR A 91 -11.00 0.29 -18.06
CA TYR A 91 -10.25 -0.62 -18.93
C TYR A 91 -9.76 -1.88 -18.21
N VAL A 92 -9.20 -1.72 -17.01
CA VAL A 92 -8.72 -2.84 -16.19
C VAL A 92 -9.88 -3.63 -15.61
N GLY A 93 -10.95 -2.97 -15.14
CA GLY A 93 -12.12 -3.59 -14.55
C GLY A 93 -12.93 -4.47 -15.51
N GLU A 94 -12.85 -4.22 -16.82
CA GLU A 94 -13.44 -5.10 -17.85
C GLU A 94 -12.69 -6.43 -18.03
N ARG A 95 -11.44 -6.54 -17.51
CA ARG A 95 -10.51 -7.66 -17.75
C ARG A 95 -10.07 -8.38 -16.48
N LEU A 96 -10.05 -7.67 -15.35
CA LEU A 96 -9.68 -8.19 -14.04
C LEU A 96 -10.73 -7.77 -13.00
N GLU A 97 -10.88 -8.55 -11.94
CA GLU A 97 -11.76 -8.21 -10.80
C GLU A 97 -11.18 -7.04 -10.00
N LEU A 98 -11.35 -5.83 -10.54
CA LEU A 98 -10.84 -4.59 -9.94
C LEU A 98 -11.87 -3.98 -8.99
N GLN A 99 -11.46 -3.70 -7.77
CA GLN A 99 -12.13 -2.77 -6.87
C GLN A 99 -11.48 -1.39 -7.03
N TYR A 100 -12.27 -0.37 -7.38
CA TYR A 100 -11.76 0.98 -7.59
C TYR A 100 -12.45 1.98 -6.68
N ASP A 101 -11.65 2.75 -5.95
CA ASP A 101 -12.11 3.89 -5.15
C ASP A 101 -11.72 5.20 -5.84
N GLU A 102 -12.74 5.96 -6.26
CA GLU A 102 -12.54 7.19 -7.05
C GLU A 102 -11.95 8.32 -6.19
N ALA A 103 -12.24 8.36 -4.88
CA ALA A 103 -11.76 9.42 -3.99
C ALA A 103 -10.25 9.34 -3.76
N SER A 104 -9.73 8.15 -3.50
CA SER A 104 -8.31 7.87 -3.33
C SER A 104 -7.57 7.62 -4.65
N ARG A 105 -8.29 7.37 -5.74
CA ARG A 105 -7.75 6.89 -7.01
C ARG A 105 -6.97 5.58 -6.88
N ILE A 106 -7.42 4.72 -5.96
CA ILE A 106 -6.81 3.41 -5.73
C ILE A 106 -7.61 2.33 -6.44
N GLY A 107 -6.88 1.50 -7.20
CA GLY A 107 -7.33 0.22 -7.69
C GLY A 107 -6.76 -0.92 -6.86
N PHE A 108 -7.57 -1.91 -6.55
CA PHE A 108 -7.17 -3.10 -5.83
C PHE A 108 -7.71 -4.35 -6.52
N ILE A 109 -6.84 -5.34 -6.73
CA ILE A 109 -7.18 -6.62 -7.34
C ILE A 109 -6.75 -7.73 -6.38
N GLY A 110 -7.66 -8.63 -6.03
CA GLY A 110 -7.39 -9.77 -5.17
C GLY A 110 -8.21 -9.80 -3.88
N GLU A 111 -7.78 -10.61 -2.93
CA GLU A 111 -8.46 -10.79 -1.65
C GLU A 111 -8.17 -9.63 -0.69
N ALA A 112 -9.18 -9.23 0.09
CA ALA A 112 -9.00 -8.25 1.14
C ALA A 112 -7.93 -8.72 2.14
N PRO A 113 -7.00 -7.85 2.54
CA PRO A 113 -5.93 -8.21 3.46
C PRO A 113 -6.49 -8.58 4.83
N ILE A 114 -5.81 -9.49 5.52
CA ILE A 114 -6.06 -9.75 6.94
C ILE A 114 -5.57 -8.51 7.70
N LYS A 115 -6.40 -7.97 8.59
CA LYS A 115 -6.00 -6.86 9.47
C LYS A 115 -5.16 -7.44 10.62
N ASP A 116 -3.86 -7.50 10.43
CA ASP A 116 -2.88 -8.02 11.39
C ASP A 116 -1.83 -6.97 11.81
N GLY A 117 -2.04 -5.71 11.41
CA GLY A 117 -1.22 -4.58 11.82
C GLY A 117 -1.27 -4.33 13.34
N ASP A 118 -0.15 -3.94 13.92
CA ASP A 118 -0.04 -3.64 15.36
C ASP A 118 -0.48 -2.20 15.65
N GLY A 119 -1.71 -2.06 16.16
CA GLY A 119 -2.30 -0.77 16.50
C GLY A 119 -2.97 -0.05 15.34
N LYS A 120 -3.32 1.22 15.57
CA LYS A 120 -4.08 2.06 14.62
C LYS A 120 -3.17 3.06 13.92
N ILE A 121 -3.42 3.29 12.63
CA ILE A 121 -2.86 4.42 11.89
C ILE A 121 -3.92 5.52 11.84
N VAL A 122 -3.59 6.72 12.32
CA VAL A 122 -4.45 7.89 12.16
C VAL A 122 -4.03 8.66 10.92
N VAL A 123 -4.98 9.00 10.05
CA VAL A 123 -4.78 9.87 8.89
C VAL A 123 -5.57 11.15 9.13
N ALA A 124 -4.86 12.27 9.31
CA ALA A 124 -5.44 13.57 9.63
C ALA A 124 -5.24 14.58 8.49
N THR A 125 -6.27 15.38 8.16
CA THR A 125 -6.15 16.45 7.16
C THR A 125 -6.28 17.83 7.76
N GLY A 126 -5.52 18.80 7.18
CA GLY A 126 -5.66 20.22 7.49
C GLY A 126 -7.00 20.77 7.02
N GLY A 127 -7.38 20.47 5.79
CA GLY A 127 -8.63 20.90 5.19
C GLY A 127 -9.27 19.82 4.31
N THR A 128 -10.45 20.13 3.77
CA THR A 128 -11.19 19.21 2.89
C THR A 128 -10.52 19.01 1.53
N SER A 129 -9.69 19.96 1.07
CA SER A 129 -8.89 19.83 -0.15
C SER A 129 -7.80 18.76 -0.05
N ASP A 130 -7.38 18.41 1.16
CA ASP A 130 -6.35 17.42 1.44
C ASP A 130 -6.90 15.97 1.45
N ILE A 131 -8.23 15.81 1.47
CA ILE A 131 -8.90 14.51 1.57
C ILE A 131 -8.47 13.52 0.48
N PRO A 132 -8.33 13.87 -0.81
CA PRO A 132 -7.91 12.90 -1.82
C PRO A 132 -6.54 12.28 -1.54
N VAL A 133 -5.58 13.08 -1.04
CA VAL A 133 -4.24 12.61 -0.67
C VAL A 133 -4.30 11.75 0.60
N ALA A 134 -5.12 12.17 1.56
CA ALA A 134 -5.34 11.43 2.80
C ALA A 134 -6.02 10.07 2.54
N GLU A 135 -7.01 10.01 1.63
CA GLU A 135 -7.65 8.77 1.23
C GLU A 135 -6.67 7.83 0.49
N GLU A 136 -5.78 8.35 -0.37
CA GLU A 136 -4.72 7.55 -0.96
C GLU A 136 -3.86 6.88 0.12
N ALA A 137 -3.45 7.63 1.15
CA ALA A 137 -2.68 7.11 2.27
C ALA A 137 -3.48 6.10 3.11
N ALA A 138 -4.72 6.44 3.45
CA ALA A 138 -5.60 5.60 4.27
C ALA A 138 -5.91 4.26 3.57
N ARG A 139 -6.31 4.28 2.31
CA ARG A 139 -6.59 3.08 1.53
C ARG A 139 -5.34 2.23 1.31
N THR A 140 -4.19 2.86 1.08
CA THR A 140 -2.91 2.13 0.99
C THR A 140 -2.62 1.39 2.30
N ALA A 141 -2.76 2.05 3.44
CA ALA A 141 -2.54 1.43 4.74
C ALA A 141 -3.54 0.29 5.03
N GLU A 142 -4.81 0.46 4.67
CA GLU A 142 -5.84 -0.58 4.79
C GLU A 142 -5.53 -1.79 3.89
N THR A 143 -5.09 -1.58 2.66
CA THR A 143 -4.69 -2.66 1.75
C THR A 143 -3.41 -3.38 2.17
N LEU A 144 -2.67 -2.81 3.10
CA LEU A 144 -1.51 -3.43 3.75
C LEU A 144 -1.85 -4.07 5.11
N GLY A 145 -3.13 -4.23 5.44
CA GLY A 145 -3.58 -4.95 6.64
C GLY A 145 -3.66 -4.11 7.91
N ASN A 146 -3.64 -2.78 7.82
CA ASN A 146 -3.71 -1.92 8.99
C ASN A 146 -5.13 -1.44 9.29
N GLU A 147 -5.43 -1.19 10.57
CA GLU A 147 -6.60 -0.44 11.00
C GLU A 147 -6.33 1.06 10.82
N VAL A 148 -7.25 1.79 10.17
CA VAL A 148 -7.08 3.22 9.89
C VAL A 148 -8.24 4.03 10.48
N VAL A 149 -7.89 5.09 11.19
CA VAL A 149 -8.82 6.12 11.69
C VAL A 149 -8.61 7.39 10.88
N ARG A 150 -9.70 7.97 10.39
CA ARG A 150 -9.70 9.18 9.56
C ARG A 150 -10.17 10.39 10.36
N LEU A 151 -9.33 11.43 10.47
CA LEU A 151 -9.65 12.70 11.14
C LEU A 151 -9.54 13.83 10.10
N TYR A 152 -10.64 14.15 9.47
CA TYR A 152 -10.66 15.13 8.39
C TYR A 152 -11.08 16.53 8.85
N ASP A 153 -10.50 17.56 8.19
CA ASP A 153 -10.75 18.97 8.45
C ASP A 153 -10.41 19.39 9.89
N VAL A 154 -9.29 18.93 10.41
CA VAL A 154 -8.78 19.26 11.76
C VAL A 154 -7.59 20.24 11.72
N GLY A 155 -7.60 21.15 10.74
CA GLY A 155 -6.52 22.12 10.52
C GLY A 155 -6.29 23.07 11.68
N VAL A 156 -5.07 23.59 11.77
CA VAL A 156 -4.58 24.43 12.89
C VAL A 156 -5.27 25.79 12.99
N ALA A 157 -5.91 26.28 11.93
CA ALA A 157 -6.73 27.49 11.99
C ALA A 157 -7.94 27.35 12.92
N GLY A 158 -8.32 26.13 13.25
CA GLY A 158 -9.34 25.79 14.25
C GLY A 158 -8.86 24.66 15.14
N VAL A 159 -7.77 24.86 15.87
CA VAL A 159 -7.06 23.84 16.67
C VAL A 159 -7.96 23.07 17.62
N HIS A 160 -9.07 23.69 18.09
CA HIS A 160 -10.06 23.03 18.93
C HIS A 160 -10.71 21.80 18.26
N ARG A 161 -10.78 21.75 16.93
CA ARG A 161 -11.26 20.59 16.18
C ARG A 161 -10.30 19.42 16.34
N LEU A 162 -8.99 19.68 16.22
CA LEU A 162 -7.95 18.67 16.46
C LEU A 162 -7.94 18.20 17.90
N LEU A 163 -8.04 19.11 18.88
CA LEU A 163 -8.04 18.77 20.29
C LEU A 163 -9.29 17.96 20.73
N GLY A 164 -10.39 18.06 19.97
CA GLY A 164 -11.58 17.22 20.18
C GLY A 164 -11.35 15.73 19.87
N HIS A 165 -10.22 15.39 19.20
CA HIS A 165 -9.83 14.03 18.82
C HIS A 165 -8.53 13.59 19.50
N LEU A 166 -8.23 14.16 20.68
CA LEU A 166 -6.97 13.88 21.37
C LEU A 166 -6.81 12.40 21.74
N ASP A 167 -7.90 11.74 22.12
CA ASP A 167 -7.87 10.33 22.51
C ASP A 167 -7.44 9.44 21.33
N GLU A 168 -8.03 9.66 20.13
CA GLU A 168 -7.68 8.91 18.92
C GLU A 168 -6.22 9.16 18.49
N LEU A 169 -5.73 10.40 18.70
CA LEU A 169 -4.33 10.75 18.38
C LEU A 169 -3.37 10.07 19.35
N MET A 170 -3.68 10.01 20.64
CA MET A 170 -2.84 9.39 21.67
C MET A 170 -2.81 7.86 21.58
N GLU A 171 -3.88 7.23 21.06
CA GLU A 171 -3.93 5.79 20.82
C GLU A 171 -3.25 5.35 19.52
N ALA A 172 -2.83 6.29 18.66
CA ALA A 172 -2.26 5.99 17.37
C ALA A 172 -0.86 5.34 17.49
N ARG A 173 -0.60 4.34 16.65
CA ARG A 173 0.74 3.78 16.49
C ARG A 173 1.60 4.62 15.55
N VAL A 174 0.97 5.22 14.54
CA VAL A 174 1.56 6.15 13.56
C VAL A 174 0.48 7.14 13.15
N ILE A 175 0.86 8.40 12.91
CA ILE A 175 -0.03 9.42 12.37
C ILE A 175 0.51 9.89 11.02
N ILE A 176 -0.37 9.98 10.02
CA ILE A 176 -0.10 10.60 8.72
C ILE A 176 -0.86 11.93 8.70
N ALA A 177 -0.13 13.04 8.74
CA ALA A 177 -0.69 14.38 8.72
C ALA A 177 -0.55 14.99 7.31
N VAL A 178 -1.70 15.21 6.65
CA VAL A 178 -1.79 15.74 5.28
C VAL A 178 -2.25 17.21 5.35
N ALA A 179 -1.39 18.14 4.94
CA ALA A 179 -1.70 19.57 4.99
C ALA A 179 -0.92 20.34 3.91
N GLY A 180 -1.59 20.62 2.80
CA GLY A 180 -0.98 21.18 1.59
C GLY A 180 -0.61 22.67 1.63
N MET A 181 -0.96 23.42 2.68
CA MET A 181 -0.61 24.86 2.78
C MET A 181 0.75 25.04 3.46
N GLU A 182 0.76 25.46 4.75
CA GLU A 182 1.99 25.71 5.52
C GLU A 182 2.53 24.46 6.25
N GLY A 183 1.81 23.34 6.21
CA GLY A 183 2.24 22.09 6.83
C GLY A 183 2.25 22.09 8.37
N ALA A 184 1.69 23.10 9.01
CA ALA A 184 1.76 23.27 10.46
C ALA A 184 1.03 22.17 11.26
N LEU A 185 0.07 21.48 10.65
CA LEU A 185 -0.68 20.41 11.29
C LEU A 185 0.25 19.30 11.82
N ALA A 186 1.24 18.88 11.02
CA ALA A 186 2.20 17.85 11.43
C ALA A 186 3.02 18.26 12.66
N SER A 187 3.43 19.55 12.74
CA SER A 187 4.18 20.09 13.88
C SER A 187 3.33 20.15 15.15
N VAL A 188 2.06 20.55 15.03
CA VAL A 188 1.14 20.60 16.17
C VAL A 188 0.83 19.21 16.69
N ILE A 189 0.52 18.26 15.78
CA ILE A 189 0.28 16.86 16.16
C ILE A 189 1.54 16.27 16.83
N GLY A 190 2.73 16.47 16.25
CA GLY A 190 3.99 15.99 16.81
C GLY A 190 4.33 16.53 18.20
N GLY A 191 3.76 17.70 18.57
CA GLY A 191 3.84 18.22 19.93
C GLY A 191 2.84 17.62 20.93
N LEU A 192 1.85 16.85 20.44
CA LEU A 192 0.78 16.27 21.26
C LEU A 192 0.96 14.77 21.51
N VAL A 193 1.70 14.06 20.65
CA VAL A 193 1.78 12.59 20.65
C VAL A 193 3.22 12.11 20.82
N ASP A 194 3.37 10.85 21.22
CA ASP A 194 4.66 10.17 21.37
C ASP A 194 4.97 9.15 20.26
N CYS A 195 4.03 8.98 19.31
CA CYS A 195 4.22 8.11 18.15
C CYS A 195 4.82 8.86 16.94
N PRO A 196 5.38 8.15 15.93
CA PRO A 196 5.87 8.76 14.70
C PRO A 196 4.77 9.53 13.95
N VAL A 197 5.10 10.73 13.45
CA VAL A 197 4.25 11.56 12.60
C VAL A 197 4.88 11.70 11.22
N ILE A 198 4.17 11.28 10.18
CA ILE A 198 4.56 11.40 8.77
C ILE A 198 3.85 12.63 8.22
N ALA A 199 4.60 13.63 7.80
CA ALA A 199 4.07 14.83 7.15
C ALA A 199 3.99 14.63 5.62
N VAL A 200 2.84 15.01 5.03
CA VAL A 200 2.54 14.95 3.59
C VAL A 200 1.98 16.28 3.12
#